data_37614ef16358b8c06a278339f2b7a8e5
#
_entry.id   37614ef16358b8c06a278339f2b7a8e5
#
_cell.length_a   1.000
_cell.length_b   1.000
_cell.length_c   1.000
_cell.angle_alpha   90.00
_cell.angle_beta   90.00
_cell.angle_gamma   90.00
#
_symmetry.space_group_name_H-M   'P 1'
#
loop_
_entity.id
_entity.type
_entity.pdbx_description
1 polymer ?
#
loop_
_entity_poly.entity_id
_entity_poly.type
_entity_poly.pdbx_seq_one_letter_code
_entity_poly.pdbx_strand_id
1 'polypeptide(L)'
;MNSRTLPTLTLSLFLAISAYALDPHVEAVTRIVTGAKGKVEMTADGQGIKLIDLNVPGAGPHDHRKDDPYDAAFFEHVGHLSTLESLNIIATKFNDDWMPSLAKLTNLKALRFTNNGKLTDAGMAKLAGLKNLETFSFVGTQMTGKAYAQFEGFTKVTRVSHRGSSIDDEGLRQLCDHLPNLESLSLAHARFTDAGAPHLAKLTQLKGLEVGASKATPQALKAIAKLPLEYLQLGEGFESGACFPLIKDIATLRRLTLTNPQTLTDADLQALAGLTQLTHLEIGKMPLPDDRIAVLKPFAFLKTMRLVPVKDPFTPEQQAKIQALLPQTKISFK
;
A
#
# COMPACT_ATOMS: atom_id res chain seq x y z
N MET A 1 57.28 52.18 -30.98
CA MET A 1 56.99 51.10 -30.01
C MET A 1 55.62 50.60 -30.34
N ASN A 2 55.54 49.50 -31.07
CA ASN A 2 54.26 48.92 -31.55
C ASN A 2 53.83 47.82 -30.61
N SER A 3 52.74 48.00 -29.88
CA SER A 3 52.05 46.95 -29.11
C SER A 3 51.06 46.27 -30.05
N ARG A 4 51.33 45.02 -30.40
CA ARG A 4 50.39 44.12 -31.07
C ARG A 4 49.48 43.48 -30.06
N THR A 5 48.19 43.79 -30.12
CA THR A 5 47.13 43.09 -29.44
C THR A 5 46.75 41.82 -30.23
N LEU A 6 46.87 40.66 -29.59
CA LEU A 6 46.35 39.38 -30.07
C LEU A 6 44.83 39.30 -29.88
N PRO A 7 44.07 38.80 -30.83
CA PRO A 7 42.64 38.56 -30.62
C PRO A 7 42.43 37.26 -29.84
N THR A 8 41.70 37.34 -28.74
CA THR A 8 41.17 36.22 -27.98
C THR A 8 40.13 35.49 -28.81
N LEU A 9 40.44 34.28 -29.28
CA LEU A 9 39.46 33.35 -29.82
C LEU A 9 38.63 32.78 -28.66
N THR A 10 37.43 33.25 -28.51
CA THR A 10 36.40 32.58 -27.70
C THR A 10 35.85 31.40 -28.49
N LEU A 11 36.28 30.20 -28.12
CA LEU A 11 35.75 28.94 -28.63
C LEU A 11 34.40 28.67 -27.94
N SER A 12 33.32 29.12 -28.57
CA SER A 12 31.96 28.77 -28.19
C SER A 12 31.69 27.31 -28.57
N LEU A 13 31.80 26.43 -27.60
CA LEU A 13 31.39 25.04 -27.70
C LEU A 13 29.87 25.01 -27.79
N PHE A 14 29.30 25.08 -28.99
CA PHE A 14 27.91 24.71 -29.23
C PHE A 14 27.80 23.19 -29.03
N LEU A 15 27.36 22.76 -27.83
CA LEU A 15 26.78 21.46 -27.66
C LEU A 15 25.51 21.41 -28.53
N ALA A 16 25.62 20.79 -29.70
CA ALA A 16 24.49 20.37 -30.49
C ALA A 16 23.77 19.28 -29.70
N ILE A 17 22.79 19.66 -28.87
CA ILE A 17 21.76 18.74 -28.36
C ILE A 17 21.00 18.37 -29.63
N SER A 18 21.32 17.21 -30.19
CA SER A 18 20.49 16.56 -31.20
C SER A 18 19.17 16.30 -30.53
N ALA A 19 18.16 17.11 -30.80
CA ALA A 19 16.79 16.87 -30.37
C ALA A 19 16.30 15.64 -31.14
N TYR A 20 16.57 14.46 -30.61
CA TYR A 20 15.88 13.24 -31.04
C TYR A 20 14.42 13.46 -30.81
N ALA A 21 13.59 13.28 -31.85
CA ALA A 21 12.14 13.23 -31.67
C ALA A 21 11.81 12.17 -30.62
N LEU A 22 10.92 12.51 -29.68
CA LEU A 22 10.43 11.54 -28.70
C LEU A 22 9.83 10.32 -29.42
N ASP A 23 9.99 9.15 -28.81
CA ASP A 23 9.30 7.96 -29.25
C ASP A 23 7.79 8.26 -29.35
N PRO A 24 7.11 7.92 -30.45
CA PRO A 24 5.67 8.21 -30.64
C PRO A 24 4.79 7.64 -29.52
N HIS A 25 5.18 6.52 -28.89
CA HIS A 25 4.46 5.95 -27.77
C HIS A 25 4.64 6.80 -26.49
N VAL A 26 5.85 7.30 -26.25
CA VAL A 26 6.15 8.22 -25.14
C VAL A 26 5.35 9.51 -25.28
N GLU A 27 5.32 10.09 -26.50
CA GLU A 27 4.56 11.32 -26.79
C GLU A 27 3.05 11.10 -26.59
N ALA A 28 2.49 10.02 -27.16
CA ALA A 28 1.07 9.70 -27.06
C ALA A 28 0.64 9.50 -25.60
N VAL A 29 1.39 8.70 -24.83
CA VAL A 29 1.08 8.46 -23.41
C VAL A 29 1.18 9.74 -22.60
N THR A 30 2.25 10.51 -22.77
CA THR A 30 2.43 11.78 -22.05
C THR A 30 1.26 12.74 -22.31
N ARG A 31 0.87 12.93 -23.56
CA ARG A 31 -0.25 13.80 -23.94
C ARG A 31 -1.58 13.34 -23.32
N ILE A 32 -1.91 12.03 -23.40
CA ILE A 32 -3.16 11.50 -22.90
C ILE A 32 -3.23 11.60 -21.37
N VAL A 33 -2.16 11.17 -20.68
CA VAL A 33 -2.13 11.16 -19.20
C VAL A 33 -2.18 12.59 -18.64
N THR A 34 -1.37 13.52 -19.17
CA THR A 34 -1.38 14.91 -18.70
C THR A 34 -2.67 15.64 -19.06
N GLY A 35 -3.24 15.39 -20.24
CA GLY A 35 -4.55 15.90 -20.63
C GLY A 35 -5.68 15.45 -19.70
N ALA A 36 -5.58 14.23 -19.16
CA ALA A 36 -6.50 13.68 -18.16
C ALA A 36 -6.14 14.06 -16.71
N LYS A 37 -5.14 14.93 -16.48
CA LYS A 37 -4.62 15.34 -15.17
C LYS A 37 -3.98 14.22 -14.35
N GLY A 38 -3.56 13.13 -14.98
CA GLY A 38 -2.69 12.13 -14.40
C GLY A 38 -1.24 12.62 -14.34
N LYS A 39 -0.36 11.81 -13.76
CA LYS A 39 1.05 12.14 -13.59
C LYS A 39 1.93 11.24 -14.46
N VAL A 40 2.93 11.87 -15.12
CA VAL A 40 4.02 11.18 -15.81
C VAL A 40 5.35 11.68 -15.24
N GLU A 41 6.27 10.76 -14.93
CA GLU A 41 7.67 11.09 -14.65
C GLU A 41 8.55 10.53 -15.77
N MET A 42 9.35 11.41 -16.37
CA MET A 42 10.28 11.04 -17.43
C MET A 42 11.54 10.40 -16.84
N THR A 43 12.28 9.67 -17.67
CA THR A 43 13.66 9.27 -17.39
C THR A 43 14.58 10.50 -17.32
N ALA A 44 15.77 10.36 -16.73
CA ALA A 44 16.70 11.47 -16.54
C ALA A 44 17.16 12.13 -17.85
N ASP A 45 17.21 11.36 -18.94
CA ASP A 45 17.53 11.84 -20.29
C ASP A 45 16.32 12.44 -21.03
N GLY A 46 15.13 12.38 -20.44
CA GLY A 46 13.89 12.87 -21.00
C GLY A 46 13.37 12.08 -22.20
N GLN A 47 13.94 10.92 -22.53
CA GLN A 47 13.57 10.13 -23.71
C GLN A 47 12.58 9.01 -23.43
N GLY A 48 12.38 8.62 -22.17
CA GLY A 48 11.46 7.58 -21.76
C GLY A 48 10.55 8.01 -20.62
N ILE A 49 9.59 7.16 -20.26
CA ILE A 49 8.73 7.33 -19.10
C ILE A 49 9.12 6.32 -18.03
N LYS A 50 9.35 6.81 -16.82
CA LYS A 50 9.70 6.00 -15.65
C LYS A 50 8.49 5.67 -14.78
N LEU A 51 7.52 6.60 -14.64
CA LEU A 51 6.34 6.44 -13.82
C LEU A 51 5.09 6.99 -14.51
N ILE A 52 4.01 6.25 -14.40
CA ILE A 52 2.66 6.68 -14.78
C ILE A 52 1.74 6.50 -13.58
N ASP A 53 1.04 7.58 -13.21
CA ASP A 53 -0.05 7.53 -12.24
C ASP A 53 -1.33 8.09 -12.88
N LEU A 54 -2.31 7.21 -13.08
CA LEU A 54 -3.59 7.56 -13.68
C LEU A 54 -4.58 8.14 -12.67
N ASN A 55 -4.14 8.35 -11.42
CA ASN A 55 -4.96 9.02 -10.41
C ASN A 55 -5.16 10.48 -10.75
N VAL A 56 -6.40 10.94 -10.63
CA VAL A 56 -6.73 12.36 -10.77
C VAL A 56 -7.01 12.95 -9.40
N PRO A 57 -6.22 13.96 -8.99
CA PRO A 57 -6.44 14.64 -7.73
C PRO A 57 -7.89 15.17 -7.61
N GLY A 58 -8.57 14.85 -6.51
CA GLY A 58 -9.95 15.27 -6.24
C GLY A 58 -11.04 14.37 -6.84
N ALA A 59 -10.71 13.38 -7.66
CA ALA A 59 -11.65 12.34 -8.05
C ALA A 59 -11.85 11.37 -6.87
N GLY A 60 -13.13 11.06 -6.56
CA GLY A 60 -13.44 10.04 -5.56
C GLY A 60 -12.99 8.65 -6.00
N PRO A 61 -12.78 7.71 -5.06
CA PRO A 61 -12.32 6.34 -5.36
C PRO A 61 -13.31 5.54 -6.22
N HIS A 62 -14.50 6.04 -6.46
CA HIS A 62 -15.58 5.43 -7.25
C HIS A 62 -15.99 6.25 -8.47
N ASP A 63 -15.23 7.31 -8.78
CA ASP A 63 -15.51 8.15 -9.94
C ASP A 63 -15.09 7.42 -11.23
N HIS A 64 -15.98 6.52 -11.69
CA HIS A 64 -15.89 5.89 -13.01
C HIS A 64 -16.18 6.98 -14.03
N ARG A 65 -15.14 7.65 -14.50
CA ARG A 65 -15.25 8.75 -15.46
C ARG A 65 -15.99 8.29 -16.69
N LYS A 66 -17.05 9.02 -17.02
CA LYS A 66 -17.83 8.80 -18.23
C LYS A 66 -16.94 8.89 -19.48
N ASP A 67 -15.92 9.76 -19.41
CA ASP A 67 -14.98 10.08 -20.49
C ASP A 67 -13.54 9.62 -20.14
N ASP A 68 -13.38 8.39 -19.62
CA ASP A 68 -12.08 7.78 -19.35
C ASP A 68 -11.30 7.59 -20.66
N PRO A 69 -10.19 8.32 -20.91
CA PRO A 69 -9.42 8.24 -22.14
C PRO A 69 -8.51 7.01 -22.20
N TYR A 70 -8.50 6.19 -21.15
CA TYR A 70 -7.61 5.05 -21.02
C TYR A 70 -8.26 3.79 -21.58
N ASP A 71 -8.23 3.66 -22.90
CA ASP A 71 -8.76 2.54 -23.66
C ASP A 71 -7.69 1.50 -24.03
N ALA A 72 -8.04 0.51 -24.82
CA ALA A 72 -7.12 -0.53 -25.29
C ALA A 72 -5.94 0.06 -26.09
N ALA A 73 -6.18 1.08 -26.92
CA ALA A 73 -5.14 1.72 -27.73
C ALA A 73 -4.14 2.47 -26.82
N PHE A 74 -4.63 3.14 -25.77
CA PHE A 74 -3.75 3.76 -24.77
C PHE A 74 -2.84 2.71 -24.12
N PHE A 75 -3.38 1.57 -23.66
CA PHE A 75 -2.57 0.55 -23.01
C PHE A 75 -1.64 -0.19 -23.99
N GLU A 76 -1.96 -0.25 -25.27
CA GLU A 76 -1.00 -0.71 -26.30
C GLU A 76 0.21 0.24 -26.37
N HIS A 77 0.00 1.56 -26.38
CA HIS A 77 1.12 2.51 -26.27
C HIS A 77 1.93 2.32 -24.98
N VAL A 78 1.26 2.15 -23.84
CA VAL A 78 1.94 1.87 -22.55
C VAL A 78 2.81 0.63 -22.64
N GLY A 79 2.35 -0.44 -23.30
CA GLY A 79 3.08 -1.70 -23.46
C GLY A 79 4.41 -1.58 -24.24
N HIS A 80 4.64 -0.47 -24.94
CA HIS A 80 5.89 -0.17 -25.64
C HIS A 80 6.92 0.61 -24.79
N LEU A 81 6.54 1.04 -23.58
CA LEU A 81 7.39 1.85 -22.69
C LEU A 81 8.41 0.99 -21.94
N SER A 82 9.48 0.60 -22.58
CA SER A 82 10.50 -0.29 -21.99
C SER A 82 11.19 0.27 -20.75
N THR A 83 11.15 1.59 -20.52
CA THR A 83 11.75 2.27 -19.37
C THR A 83 10.81 2.37 -18.17
N LEU A 84 9.54 1.93 -18.29
CA LEU A 84 8.54 2.08 -17.24
C LEU A 84 8.84 1.19 -16.03
N GLU A 85 9.01 1.82 -14.88
CA GLU A 85 9.26 1.13 -13.59
C GLU A 85 8.04 1.11 -12.68
N SER A 86 7.12 2.08 -12.80
CA SER A 86 5.95 2.19 -11.92
C SER A 86 4.70 2.56 -12.70
N LEU A 87 3.63 1.79 -12.50
CA LEU A 87 2.33 2.01 -13.14
C LEU A 87 1.22 1.90 -12.10
N ASN A 88 0.42 2.97 -11.96
CA ASN A 88 -0.73 3.04 -11.07
C ASN A 88 -2.01 3.27 -11.89
N ILE A 89 -2.91 2.28 -11.88
CA ILE A 89 -4.16 2.26 -12.64
C ILE A 89 -5.32 2.34 -11.65
N ILE A 90 -6.02 3.48 -11.63
CA ILE A 90 -7.07 3.73 -10.64
C ILE A 90 -8.40 4.00 -11.34
N ALA A 91 -9.43 3.25 -10.94
CA ALA A 91 -10.84 3.46 -11.33
C ALA A 91 -11.05 3.66 -12.84
N THR A 92 -10.29 2.91 -13.65
CA THR A 92 -10.40 2.91 -15.11
C THR A 92 -11.26 1.73 -15.60
N LYS A 93 -11.54 1.67 -16.92
CA LYS A 93 -12.19 0.53 -17.56
C LYS A 93 -11.25 -0.66 -17.79
N PHE A 94 -10.03 -0.62 -17.25
CA PHE A 94 -9.02 -1.65 -17.42
C PHE A 94 -9.56 -3.04 -17.03
N ASN A 95 -9.27 -4.02 -17.86
CA ASN A 95 -9.77 -5.39 -17.74
C ASN A 95 -8.72 -6.42 -18.21
N ASP A 96 -9.04 -7.69 -18.08
CA ASP A 96 -8.15 -8.80 -18.41
C ASP A 96 -7.69 -8.85 -19.88
N ASP A 97 -8.48 -8.30 -20.80
CA ASP A 97 -8.14 -8.30 -22.25
C ASP A 97 -6.97 -7.37 -22.56
N TRP A 98 -6.75 -6.33 -21.75
CA TRP A 98 -5.68 -5.35 -21.94
C TRP A 98 -4.38 -5.73 -21.20
N MET A 99 -4.42 -6.77 -20.39
CA MET A 99 -3.28 -7.24 -19.61
C MET A 99 -2.08 -7.68 -20.47
N PRO A 100 -2.23 -8.24 -21.70
CA PRO A 100 -1.09 -8.57 -22.55
C PRO A 100 -0.18 -7.39 -22.89
N SER A 101 -0.71 -6.17 -22.96
CA SER A 101 0.11 -4.97 -23.16
C SER A 101 1.03 -4.73 -21.96
N LEU A 102 0.52 -4.89 -20.73
CA LEU A 102 1.34 -4.74 -19.52
C LEU A 102 2.36 -5.86 -19.35
N ALA A 103 2.08 -7.06 -19.85
CA ALA A 103 2.99 -8.21 -19.77
C ALA A 103 4.31 -7.99 -20.53
N LYS A 104 4.39 -6.99 -21.43
CA LYS A 104 5.60 -6.58 -22.14
C LYS A 104 6.57 -5.75 -21.29
N LEU A 105 6.12 -5.20 -20.15
CA LEU A 105 6.83 -4.21 -19.33
C LEU A 105 7.81 -4.89 -18.35
N THR A 106 8.83 -5.57 -18.86
CA THR A 106 9.75 -6.39 -18.06
C THR A 106 10.59 -5.61 -17.04
N ASN A 107 10.70 -4.28 -17.17
CA ASN A 107 11.40 -3.42 -16.21
C ASN A 107 10.49 -2.89 -15.09
N LEU A 108 9.21 -3.27 -15.10
CA LEU A 108 8.26 -2.81 -14.10
C LEU A 108 8.61 -3.35 -12.70
N LYS A 109 8.68 -2.45 -11.73
CA LYS A 109 8.96 -2.72 -10.30
C LYS A 109 7.71 -2.57 -9.43
N ALA A 110 6.81 -1.65 -9.80
CA ALA A 110 5.59 -1.40 -9.06
C ALA A 110 4.36 -1.39 -9.99
N LEU A 111 3.41 -2.26 -9.70
CA LEU A 111 2.13 -2.32 -10.42
C LEU A 111 0.98 -2.25 -9.44
N ARG A 112 0.10 -1.26 -9.62
CA ARG A 112 -1.03 -1.03 -8.72
C ARG A 112 -2.32 -0.92 -9.52
N PHE A 113 -3.31 -1.66 -9.09
CA PHE A 113 -4.70 -1.55 -9.52
C PHE A 113 -5.55 -1.14 -8.33
N THR A 114 -6.41 -0.15 -8.52
CA THR A 114 -7.35 0.30 -7.49
C THR A 114 -8.72 0.50 -8.11
N ASN A 115 -9.73 -0.18 -7.57
CA ASN A 115 -11.12 -0.14 -8.05
C ASN A 115 -11.29 -0.53 -9.52
N ASN A 116 -10.48 -1.48 -10.00
CA ASN A 116 -10.60 -2.07 -11.33
C ASN A 116 -11.38 -3.40 -11.21
N GLY A 117 -12.69 -3.30 -10.99
CA GLY A 117 -13.57 -4.42 -10.66
C GLY A 117 -13.77 -5.48 -11.76
N LYS A 118 -13.15 -5.33 -12.94
CA LYS A 118 -13.15 -6.33 -14.01
C LYS A 118 -11.87 -7.16 -14.08
N LEU A 119 -10.92 -6.91 -13.16
CA LEU A 119 -9.69 -7.69 -13.10
C LEU A 119 -9.88 -8.98 -12.31
N THR A 120 -9.47 -10.10 -12.91
CA THR A 120 -9.55 -11.44 -12.36
C THR A 120 -8.20 -12.15 -12.38
N ASP A 121 -8.14 -13.36 -11.85
CA ASP A 121 -6.93 -14.20 -11.90
C ASP A 121 -6.47 -14.53 -13.33
N ALA A 122 -7.39 -14.53 -14.32
CA ALA A 122 -7.03 -14.77 -15.72
C ALA A 122 -6.16 -13.65 -16.30
N GLY A 123 -6.44 -12.39 -15.93
CA GLY A 123 -5.59 -11.26 -16.28
C GLY A 123 -4.27 -11.29 -15.51
N MET A 124 -4.32 -11.52 -14.19
CA MET A 124 -3.14 -11.57 -13.33
C MET A 124 -2.12 -12.62 -13.80
N ALA A 125 -2.58 -13.78 -14.24
CA ALA A 125 -1.72 -14.86 -14.74
C ALA A 125 -0.81 -14.43 -15.90
N LYS A 126 -1.26 -13.46 -16.73
CA LYS A 126 -0.47 -12.93 -17.86
C LYS A 126 0.75 -12.12 -17.40
N LEU A 127 0.79 -11.70 -16.14
CA LEU A 127 1.92 -10.97 -15.55
C LEU A 127 3.06 -11.88 -15.07
N ALA A 128 2.95 -13.20 -15.20
CA ALA A 128 3.93 -14.18 -14.71
C ALA A 128 5.36 -14.00 -15.26
N GLY A 129 5.54 -13.21 -16.34
CA GLY A 129 6.83 -12.82 -16.91
C GLY A 129 7.52 -11.63 -16.22
N LEU A 130 6.82 -10.84 -15.40
CA LEU A 130 7.34 -9.59 -14.83
C LEU A 130 8.19 -9.82 -13.58
N LYS A 131 9.33 -10.47 -13.72
CA LYS A 131 10.20 -10.92 -12.60
C LYS A 131 10.90 -9.80 -11.84
N ASN A 132 10.83 -8.55 -12.33
CA ASN A 132 11.41 -7.39 -11.66
C ASN A 132 10.44 -6.70 -10.70
N LEU A 133 9.19 -7.18 -10.59
CA LEU A 133 8.22 -6.60 -9.68
C LEU A 133 8.67 -6.76 -8.22
N GLU A 134 8.54 -5.65 -7.48
CA GLU A 134 8.83 -5.50 -6.07
C GLU A 134 7.54 -5.25 -5.28
N THR A 135 6.55 -4.64 -5.94
CA THR A 135 5.28 -4.27 -5.33
C THR A 135 4.10 -4.62 -6.24
N PHE A 136 3.14 -5.36 -5.69
CA PHE A 136 1.82 -5.57 -6.28
C PHE A 136 0.72 -4.95 -5.42
N SER A 137 -0.29 -4.36 -6.06
CA SER A 137 -1.50 -3.92 -5.35
C SER A 137 -2.75 -4.18 -6.20
N PHE A 138 -3.72 -4.86 -5.62
CA PHE A 138 -4.99 -5.27 -6.24
C PHE A 138 -6.18 -4.82 -5.39
N VAL A 139 -6.21 -3.54 -5.05
CA VAL A 139 -7.25 -2.97 -4.18
C VAL A 139 -8.59 -2.88 -4.90
N GLY A 140 -9.64 -3.46 -4.31
CA GLY A 140 -10.98 -3.41 -4.89
C GLY A 140 -11.12 -4.13 -6.23
N THR A 141 -10.42 -5.25 -6.43
CA THR A 141 -10.48 -6.10 -7.62
C THR A 141 -11.21 -7.41 -7.35
N GLN A 142 -11.50 -8.21 -8.40
CA GLN A 142 -12.09 -9.54 -8.25
C GLN A 142 -11.04 -10.67 -8.21
N MET A 143 -9.77 -10.33 -8.05
CA MET A 143 -8.70 -11.31 -7.96
C MET A 143 -8.85 -12.17 -6.71
N THR A 144 -8.89 -13.49 -6.89
CA THR A 144 -8.95 -14.45 -5.78
C THR A 144 -7.57 -14.87 -5.29
N GLY A 145 -6.51 -14.55 -6.03
CA GLY A 145 -5.11 -14.87 -5.72
C GLY A 145 -4.64 -16.24 -6.25
N LYS A 146 -5.50 -17.03 -6.88
CA LYS A 146 -5.13 -18.37 -7.42
C LYS A 146 -4.06 -18.28 -8.51
N ALA A 147 -4.00 -17.15 -9.22
CA ALA A 147 -2.98 -16.90 -10.25
C ALA A 147 -1.54 -16.90 -9.70
N TYR A 148 -1.33 -16.70 -8.39
CA TYR A 148 0.01 -16.79 -7.80
C TYR A 148 0.68 -18.15 -8.02
N ALA A 149 -0.08 -19.23 -8.28
CA ALA A 149 0.45 -20.51 -8.68
C ALA A 149 1.38 -20.46 -9.93
N GLN A 150 1.30 -19.39 -10.72
CA GLN A 150 2.13 -19.16 -11.91
C GLN A 150 3.32 -18.22 -11.65
N PHE A 151 3.46 -17.71 -10.42
CA PHE A 151 4.44 -16.69 -10.07
C PHE A 151 5.74 -17.29 -9.51
N GLU A 152 6.27 -18.28 -10.22
CA GLU A 152 7.57 -18.86 -9.88
C GLU A 152 8.70 -17.82 -10.05
N GLY A 153 9.65 -17.79 -9.11
CA GLY A 153 10.84 -16.93 -9.19
C GLY A 153 10.60 -15.43 -8.95
N PHE A 154 9.46 -15.04 -8.37
CA PHE A 154 9.20 -13.65 -7.95
C PHE A 154 9.91 -13.31 -6.63
N THR A 155 11.22 -13.40 -6.62
CA THR A 155 12.05 -13.23 -5.41
C THR A 155 12.21 -11.78 -4.97
N LYS A 156 11.85 -10.79 -5.83
CA LYS A 156 11.96 -9.37 -5.54
C LYS A 156 10.70 -8.79 -4.90
N VAL A 157 9.58 -9.51 -4.92
CA VAL A 157 8.32 -9.02 -4.37
C VAL A 157 8.40 -8.98 -2.85
N THR A 158 8.35 -7.78 -2.29
CA THR A 158 8.38 -7.52 -0.85
C THR A 158 7.07 -6.94 -0.33
N ARG A 159 6.19 -6.42 -1.21
CA ARG A 159 4.94 -5.78 -0.79
C ARG A 159 3.78 -6.21 -1.67
N VAL A 160 2.72 -6.68 -1.01
CA VAL A 160 1.45 -7.04 -1.68
C VAL A 160 0.28 -6.44 -0.92
N SER A 161 -0.70 -5.88 -1.67
CA SER A 161 -1.97 -5.46 -1.11
C SER A 161 -3.12 -6.12 -1.86
N HIS A 162 -3.96 -6.83 -1.12
CA HIS A 162 -5.25 -7.38 -1.53
C HIS A 162 -6.42 -6.73 -0.78
N ARG A 163 -6.26 -5.49 -0.34
CA ARG A 163 -7.31 -4.76 0.38
C ARG A 163 -8.58 -4.67 -0.45
N GLY A 164 -9.69 -5.25 0.06
CA GLY A 164 -10.96 -5.24 -0.65
C GLY A 164 -11.00 -6.09 -1.93
N SER A 165 -10.01 -6.95 -2.15
CA SER A 165 -10.06 -7.92 -3.25
C SER A 165 -10.84 -9.18 -2.86
N SER A 166 -11.01 -10.10 -3.82
CA SER A 166 -11.70 -11.37 -3.57
C SER A 166 -10.78 -12.50 -3.11
N ILE A 167 -9.54 -12.20 -2.62
CA ILE A 167 -8.59 -13.25 -2.20
C ILE A 167 -9.23 -14.18 -1.16
N ASP A 168 -9.26 -15.45 -1.48
CA ASP A 168 -9.80 -16.53 -0.66
C ASP A 168 -8.68 -17.37 0.00
N ASP A 169 -9.04 -18.45 0.70
CA ASP A 169 -8.08 -19.31 1.40
C ASP A 169 -7.06 -19.96 0.47
N GLU A 170 -7.51 -20.41 -0.72
CA GLU A 170 -6.62 -21.00 -1.72
C GLU A 170 -5.69 -19.95 -2.33
N GLY A 171 -6.22 -18.76 -2.66
CA GLY A 171 -5.40 -17.67 -3.15
C GLY A 171 -4.36 -17.19 -2.13
N LEU A 172 -4.72 -17.14 -0.84
CA LEU A 172 -3.78 -16.82 0.23
C LEU A 172 -2.70 -17.90 0.35
N ARG A 173 -3.05 -19.18 0.23
CA ARG A 173 -2.09 -20.28 0.19
C ARG A 173 -1.10 -20.10 -0.95
N GLN A 174 -1.59 -19.87 -2.18
CA GLN A 174 -0.74 -19.68 -3.36
C GLN A 174 0.17 -18.47 -3.21
N LEU A 175 -0.34 -17.34 -2.67
CA LEU A 175 0.46 -16.16 -2.39
C LEU A 175 1.62 -16.50 -1.44
N CYS A 176 1.34 -17.17 -0.33
CA CYS A 176 2.35 -17.52 0.66
C CYS A 176 3.38 -18.53 0.14
N ASP A 177 2.99 -19.42 -0.78
CA ASP A 177 3.86 -20.44 -1.37
C ASP A 177 4.82 -19.83 -2.43
N HIS A 178 4.39 -18.81 -3.18
CA HIS A 178 5.13 -18.27 -4.31
C HIS A 178 5.82 -16.93 -4.06
N LEU A 179 5.49 -16.23 -2.94
CA LEU A 179 6.08 -14.95 -2.57
C LEU A 179 6.73 -15.00 -1.18
N PRO A 180 7.75 -15.84 -0.95
CA PRO A 180 8.31 -16.09 0.39
C PRO A 180 9.02 -14.86 1.00
N ASN A 181 9.43 -13.89 0.18
CA ASN A 181 10.19 -12.71 0.62
C ASN A 181 9.32 -11.51 0.98
N LEU A 182 8.01 -11.71 1.18
CA LEU A 182 7.12 -10.63 1.58
C LEU A 182 7.52 -10.05 2.93
N GLU A 183 7.68 -8.72 2.94
CA GLU A 183 7.89 -7.92 4.14
C GLU A 183 6.62 -7.18 4.58
N SER A 184 5.69 -6.94 3.65
CA SER A 184 4.43 -6.22 3.94
C SER A 184 3.26 -6.83 3.16
N LEU A 185 2.17 -7.12 3.88
CA LEU A 185 0.94 -7.70 3.32
C LEU A 185 -0.29 -7.00 3.89
N SER A 186 -1.19 -6.54 2.99
CA SER A 186 -2.50 -6.00 3.38
C SER A 186 -3.60 -6.94 2.90
N LEU A 187 -4.43 -7.41 3.84
CA LEU A 187 -5.56 -8.32 3.64
C LEU A 187 -6.88 -7.76 4.19
N ALA A 188 -6.95 -6.46 4.50
CA ALA A 188 -8.19 -5.86 4.99
C ALA A 188 -9.31 -5.96 3.95
N HIS A 189 -10.53 -6.30 4.38
CA HIS A 189 -11.70 -6.55 3.52
C HIS A 189 -11.51 -7.70 2.51
N ALA A 190 -10.56 -8.60 2.75
CA ALA A 190 -10.35 -9.81 1.96
C ALA A 190 -11.37 -10.91 2.33
N ARG A 191 -11.41 -12.01 1.56
CA ARG A 191 -12.42 -13.07 1.74
C ARG A 191 -11.88 -14.34 2.40
N PHE A 192 -10.61 -14.36 2.81
CA PHE A 192 -10.02 -15.52 3.49
C PHE A 192 -10.70 -15.76 4.86
N THR A 193 -10.62 -16.99 5.32
CA THR A 193 -11.17 -17.48 6.59
C THR A 193 -10.07 -17.98 7.52
N ASP A 194 -10.43 -18.51 8.68
CA ASP A 194 -9.48 -19.17 9.60
C ASP A 194 -8.77 -20.38 8.97
N ALA A 195 -9.35 -20.99 7.91
CA ALA A 195 -8.72 -22.10 7.20
C ALA A 195 -7.49 -21.64 6.35
N GLY A 196 -7.53 -20.44 5.80
CA GLY A 196 -6.40 -19.87 5.04
C GLY A 196 -5.30 -19.28 5.94
N ALA A 197 -5.65 -18.81 7.13
CA ALA A 197 -4.73 -18.10 8.02
C ALA A 197 -3.42 -18.87 8.33
N PRO A 198 -3.39 -20.20 8.55
CA PRO A 198 -2.15 -20.94 8.83
C PRO A 198 -1.04 -20.77 7.78
N HIS A 199 -1.40 -20.49 6.52
CA HIS A 199 -0.41 -20.28 5.46
C HIS A 199 0.44 -19.02 5.68
N LEU A 200 -0.08 -18.01 6.41
CA LEU A 200 0.68 -16.81 6.77
C LEU A 200 1.99 -17.13 7.52
N ALA A 201 2.02 -18.21 8.29
CA ALA A 201 3.22 -18.62 9.02
C ALA A 201 4.44 -18.92 8.12
N LYS A 202 4.23 -19.13 6.80
CA LYS A 202 5.30 -19.31 5.81
C LYS A 202 6.07 -18.03 5.49
N LEU A 203 5.45 -16.86 5.74
CA LEU A 203 6.02 -15.55 5.40
C LEU A 203 7.01 -15.09 6.49
N THR A 204 8.11 -15.82 6.64
CA THR A 204 9.08 -15.62 7.74
C THR A 204 9.82 -14.27 7.69
N GLN A 205 9.69 -13.49 6.60
CA GLN A 205 10.25 -12.15 6.45
C GLN A 205 9.23 -11.05 6.71
N LEU A 206 7.97 -11.41 7.07
CA LEU A 206 6.88 -10.45 7.16
C LEU A 206 7.05 -9.54 8.40
N LYS A 207 7.24 -8.25 8.16
CA LYS A 207 7.39 -7.18 9.16
C LYS A 207 6.11 -6.37 9.36
N GLY A 208 5.26 -6.29 8.32
CA GLY A 208 4.02 -5.53 8.37
C GLY A 208 2.83 -6.32 7.88
N LEU A 209 1.74 -6.34 8.67
CA LEU A 209 0.49 -6.99 8.31
C LEU A 209 -0.71 -6.08 8.60
N GLU A 210 -1.63 -6.01 7.65
CA GLU A 210 -2.96 -5.40 7.82
C GLU A 210 -4.03 -6.47 7.65
N VAL A 211 -4.89 -6.66 8.66
CA VAL A 211 -6.06 -7.55 8.64
C VAL A 211 -7.28 -6.85 9.23
N GLY A 212 -8.46 -7.21 8.77
CA GLY A 212 -9.72 -6.67 9.26
C GLY A 212 -10.81 -6.80 8.20
N ALA A 213 -12.08 -6.80 8.64
CA ALA A 213 -13.25 -6.94 7.77
C ALA A 213 -13.15 -8.13 6.79
N SER A 214 -12.45 -9.19 7.19
CA SER A 214 -12.37 -10.47 6.47
C SER A 214 -13.40 -11.46 7.02
N LYS A 215 -13.45 -12.65 6.43
CA LYS A 215 -14.28 -13.75 6.98
C LYS A 215 -13.57 -14.54 8.08
N ALA A 216 -12.30 -14.26 8.35
CA ALA A 216 -11.55 -14.86 9.45
C ALA A 216 -11.96 -14.27 10.81
N THR A 217 -11.76 -15.04 11.86
CA THR A 217 -11.99 -14.63 13.25
C THR A 217 -10.67 -14.23 13.93
N PRO A 218 -10.68 -13.69 15.15
CA PRO A 218 -9.46 -13.44 15.91
C PRO A 218 -8.52 -14.64 16.01
N GLN A 219 -9.03 -15.88 15.90
CA GLN A 219 -8.19 -17.08 15.94
C GLN A 219 -7.13 -17.15 14.82
N ALA A 220 -7.39 -16.49 13.69
CA ALA A 220 -6.41 -16.34 12.60
C ALA A 220 -5.08 -15.71 13.07
N LEU A 221 -5.10 -14.87 14.11
CA LEU A 221 -3.90 -14.23 14.66
C LEU A 221 -2.92 -15.23 15.29
N LYS A 222 -3.36 -16.44 15.65
CA LYS A 222 -2.45 -17.49 16.12
C LYS A 222 -1.40 -17.87 15.10
N ALA A 223 -1.73 -17.78 13.81
CA ALA A 223 -0.82 -18.13 12.72
C ALA A 223 0.35 -17.16 12.60
N ILE A 224 0.21 -15.92 13.07
CA ILE A 224 1.22 -14.88 12.96
C ILE A 224 2.03 -14.67 14.25
N ALA A 225 1.72 -15.39 15.33
CA ALA A 225 2.32 -15.17 16.66
C ALA A 225 3.85 -15.33 16.68
N LYS A 226 4.42 -16.08 15.73
CA LYS A 226 5.87 -16.32 15.62
C LYS A 226 6.55 -15.51 14.50
N LEU A 227 5.79 -14.71 13.76
CA LEU A 227 6.35 -13.88 12.68
C LEU A 227 7.08 -12.67 13.28
N PRO A 228 8.12 -12.16 12.59
CA PRO A 228 8.90 -11.01 13.06
C PRO A 228 8.18 -9.67 12.80
N LEU A 229 6.89 -9.60 13.11
CA LEU A 229 6.09 -8.41 12.85
C LEU A 229 6.56 -7.23 13.70
N GLU A 230 6.84 -6.13 13.04
CA GLU A 230 7.13 -4.83 13.65
C GLU A 230 5.91 -3.91 13.65
N TYR A 231 5.02 -4.09 12.67
CA TYR A 231 3.78 -3.34 12.48
C TYR A 231 2.60 -4.29 12.28
N LEU A 232 1.52 -4.04 13.02
CA LEU A 232 0.25 -4.73 12.86
C LEU A 232 -0.89 -3.70 12.83
N GLN A 233 -1.72 -3.77 11.79
CA GLN A 233 -2.97 -3.03 11.73
C GLN A 233 -4.14 -4.01 11.82
N LEU A 234 -4.97 -3.79 12.81
CA LEU A 234 -6.20 -4.53 13.05
C LEU A 234 -7.39 -3.64 12.68
N GLY A 235 -8.33 -4.21 11.94
CA GLY A 235 -9.58 -3.56 11.58
C GLY A 235 -10.77 -4.39 12.03
N GLU A 236 -11.94 -4.08 11.51
CA GLU A 236 -13.22 -4.69 11.87
C GLU A 236 -13.13 -6.21 12.05
N GLY A 237 -13.64 -6.71 13.17
CA GLY A 237 -13.56 -8.12 13.56
C GLY A 237 -12.29 -8.52 14.32
N PHE A 238 -11.24 -7.70 14.29
CA PHE A 238 -9.93 -7.96 14.93
C PHE A 238 -9.55 -6.90 15.98
N GLU A 239 -10.47 -6.08 16.44
CA GLU A 239 -10.22 -4.95 17.34
C GLU A 239 -10.78 -5.17 18.74
N SER A 240 -11.13 -6.41 19.09
CA SER A 240 -11.64 -6.77 20.42
C SER A 240 -10.53 -7.23 21.36
N GLY A 241 -10.79 -7.22 22.66
CA GLY A 241 -9.87 -7.74 23.69
C GLY A 241 -9.45 -9.18 23.49
N ALA A 242 -10.23 -9.99 22.77
CA ALA A 242 -9.86 -11.36 22.40
C ALA A 242 -8.63 -11.46 21.49
N CYS A 243 -8.25 -10.38 20.80
CA CYS A 243 -7.10 -10.34 19.89
C CYS A 243 -5.77 -10.14 20.64
N PHE A 244 -5.73 -9.35 21.70
CA PHE A 244 -4.51 -8.90 22.35
C PHE A 244 -3.68 -10.04 22.97
N PRO A 245 -4.28 -11.04 23.65
CA PRO A 245 -3.55 -12.21 24.12
C PRO A 245 -2.89 -13.02 23.01
N LEU A 246 -3.45 -12.99 21.77
CA LEU A 246 -2.94 -13.77 20.63
C LEU A 246 -1.71 -13.14 19.98
N ILE A 247 -1.47 -11.85 20.21
CA ILE A 247 -0.34 -11.08 19.64
C ILE A 247 0.70 -10.67 20.69
N LYS A 248 0.47 -10.96 21.97
CA LYS A 248 1.35 -10.53 23.06
C LYS A 248 2.79 -11.08 22.94
N ASP A 249 2.93 -12.26 22.38
CA ASP A 249 4.20 -12.96 22.28
C ASP A 249 4.99 -12.57 21.01
N ILE A 250 4.47 -11.65 20.19
CA ILE A 250 5.21 -11.07 19.05
C ILE A 250 6.23 -10.06 19.60
N ALA A 251 7.39 -10.54 20.00
CA ALA A 251 8.41 -9.73 20.70
C ALA A 251 8.95 -8.55 19.86
N THR A 252 8.87 -8.65 18.53
CA THR A 252 9.30 -7.61 17.58
C THR A 252 8.27 -6.52 17.36
N LEU A 253 7.00 -6.70 17.81
CA LEU A 253 5.93 -5.74 17.53
C LEU A 253 6.20 -4.41 18.24
N ARG A 254 6.23 -3.33 17.47
CA ARG A 254 6.50 -1.96 17.96
C ARG A 254 5.36 -1.00 17.67
N ARG A 255 4.59 -1.27 16.61
CA ARG A 255 3.49 -0.40 16.21
C ARG A 255 2.21 -1.21 16.03
N LEU A 256 1.17 -0.78 16.70
CA LEU A 256 -0.18 -1.32 16.56
C LEU A 256 -1.14 -0.19 16.16
N THR A 257 -1.97 -0.46 15.15
CA THR A 257 -3.08 0.42 14.75
C THR A 257 -4.39 -0.35 14.88
N LEU A 258 -5.33 0.22 15.63
CA LEU A 258 -6.73 -0.21 15.69
C LEU A 258 -7.55 0.82 14.91
N THR A 259 -8.22 0.39 13.82
CA THR A 259 -8.81 1.35 12.86
C THR A 259 -10.14 1.91 13.29
N ASN A 260 -10.97 1.11 13.95
CA ASN A 260 -12.34 1.49 14.35
C ASN A 260 -12.86 0.71 15.58
N PRO A 261 -12.13 0.69 16.71
CA PRO A 261 -12.43 -0.14 17.86
C PRO A 261 -13.56 0.46 18.73
N GLN A 262 -14.76 0.59 18.20
CA GLN A 262 -15.90 1.24 18.88
C GLN A 262 -16.43 0.49 20.10
N THR A 263 -16.14 -0.81 20.19
CA THR A 263 -16.69 -1.70 21.23
C THR A 263 -15.68 -2.08 22.31
N LEU A 264 -14.46 -1.53 22.31
CA LEU A 264 -13.46 -1.82 23.33
C LEU A 264 -13.96 -1.38 24.72
N THR A 265 -13.98 -2.33 25.64
CA THR A 265 -14.23 -2.09 27.07
C THR A 265 -12.96 -1.59 27.77
N ASP A 266 -13.10 -1.14 29.02
CA ASP A 266 -11.94 -0.77 29.84
C ASP A 266 -11.07 -2.00 30.17
N ALA A 267 -11.67 -3.19 30.32
CA ALA A 267 -10.93 -4.44 30.48
C ALA A 267 -10.10 -4.77 29.21
N ASP A 268 -10.63 -4.50 28.01
CA ASP A 268 -9.91 -4.68 26.76
C ASP A 268 -8.73 -3.73 26.65
N LEU A 269 -8.90 -2.48 27.11
CA LEU A 269 -7.81 -1.49 27.13
C LEU A 269 -6.73 -1.86 28.15
N GLN A 270 -7.09 -2.47 29.27
CA GLN A 270 -6.12 -3.06 30.20
C GLN A 270 -5.32 -4.19 29.56
N ALA A 271 -5.99 -5.10 28.85
CA ALA A 271 -5.32 -6.17 28.10
C ALA A 271 -4.38 -5.61 27.02
N LEU A 272 -4.81 -4.57 26.30
CA LEU A 272 -4.01 -3.87 25.30
C LEU A 272 -2.78 -3.20 25.93
N ALA A 273 -2.91 -2.59 27.10
CA ALA A 273 -1.81 -1.98 27.84
C ALA A 273 -0.78 -3.02 28.32
N GLY A 274 -1.13 -4.30 28.37
CA GLY A 274 -0.21 -5.41 28.63
C GLY A 274 0.79 -5.66 27.48
N LEU A 275 0.59 -5.07 26.29
CA LEU A 275 1.52 -5.17 25.17
C LEU A 275 2.70 -4.18 25.34
N THR A 276 3.50 -4.35 26.38
CA THR A 276 4.55 -3.40 26.79
C THR A 276 5.73 -3.29 25.82
N GLN A 277 5.85 -4.19 24.84
CA GLN A 277 6.81 -4.11 23.73
C GLN A 277 6.45 -3.04 22.70
N LEU A 278 5.21 -2.53 22.70
CA LEU A 278 4.80 -1.45 21.80
C LEU A 278 5.52 -0.14 22.12
N THR A 279 5.80 0.63 21.11
CA THR A 279 6.32 1.99 21.20
C THR A 279 5.37 3.02 20.57
N HIS A 280 4.51 2.55 19.66
CA HIS A 280 3.55 3.37 18.93
C HIS A 280 2.18 2.70 18.94
N LEU A 281 1.16 3.43 19.34
CA LEU A 281 -0.23 2.97 19.33
C LEU A 281 -1.09 4.01 18.62
N GLU A 282 -1.89 3.56 17.65
CA GLU A 282 -2.95 4.35 17.06
C GLU A 282 -4.30 3.72 17.40
N ILE A 283 -5.22 4.51 17.93
CA ILE A 283 -6.59 4.09 18.23
C ILE A 283 -7.52 5.02 17.45
N GLY A 284 -8.15 4.43 16.41
CA GLY A 284 -9.10 5.13 15.56
C GLY A 284 -10.51 5.02 16.09
N LYS A 285 -11.27 6.13 16.08
CA LYS A 285 -12.73 6.16 16.30
C LYS A 285 -13.23 5.41 17.56
N MET A 286 -12.43 5.34 18.61
CA MET A 286 -12.88 4.83 19.91
C MET A 286 -13.64 5.92 20.67
N PRO A 287 -14.83 5.61 21.22
CA PRO A 287 -15.50 6.55 22.10
C PRO A 287 -14.68 6.79 23.37
N LEU A 288 -14.33 8.05 23.63
CA LEU A 288 -13.53 8.46 24.78
C LEU A 288 -14.15 9.72 25.43
N PRO A 289 -15.28 9.58 26.14
CA PRO A 289 -15.89 10.67 26.90
C PRO A 289 -15.01 11.04 28.09
N ASP A 290 -15.26 12.21 28.68
CA ASP A 290 -14.41 12.83 29.71
C ASP A 290 -14.17 11.96 30.95
N ASP A 291 -15.17 11.22 31.38
CA ASP A 291 -15.13 10.29 32.52
C ASP A 291 -14.31 9.02 32.23
N ARG A 292 -14.09 8.71 30.94
CA ARG A 292 -13.33 7.56 30.50
C ARG A 292 -11.86 7.85 30.22
N ILE A 293 -11.45 9.10 30.13
CA ILE A 293 -10.05 9.49 29.77
C ILE A 293 -9.00 8.79 30.66
N ALA A 294 -9.31 8.58 31.94
CA ALA A 294 -8.39 7.95 32.89
C ALA A 294 -7.96 6.52 32.50
N VAL A 295 -8.71 5.83 31.64
CA VAL A 295 -8.37 4.48 31.16
C VAL A 295 -7.07 4.47 30.33
N LEU A 296 -6.61 5.61 29.84
CA LEU A 296 -5.37 5.74 29.07
C LEU A 296 -4.11 5.73 29.95
N LYS A 297 -4.22 5.91 31.27
CA LYS A 297 -3.06 5.99 32.18
C LYS A 297 -2.07 4.82 32.05
N PRO A 298 -2.50 3.55 31.86
CA PRO A 298 -1.57 2.42 31.71
C PRO A 298 -0.68 2.48 30.46
N PHE A 299 -0.96 3.35 29.50
CA PHE A 299 -0.19 3.49 28.26
C PHE A 299 0.98 4.46 28.37
N ALA A 300 1.38 4.89 29.58
CA ALA A 300 2.48 5.83 29.81
C ALA A 300 3.87 5.33 29.35
N PHE A 301 3.99 4.05 29.01
CA PHE A 301 5.21 3.47 28.45
C PHE A 301 5.40 3.76 26.95
N LEU A 302 4.36 4.22 26.25
CA LEU A 302 4.41 4.49 24.81
C LEU A 302 5.26 5.73 24.51
N LYS A 303 6.03 5.68 23.41
CA LYS A 303 6.70 6.86 22.85
C LYS A 303 5.72 7.78 22.13
N THR A 304 4.80 7.20 21.36
CA THR A 304 3.77 7.97 20.64
C THR A 304 2.42 7.31 20.73
N MET A 305 1.37 8.13 20.82
CA MET A 305 -0.02 7.72 20.73
C MET A 305 -0.76 8.62 19.73
N ARG A 306 -1.54 8.03 18.84
CA ARG A 306 -2.47 8.76 17.99
C ARG A 306 -3.88 8.37 18.35
N LEU A 307 -4.71 9.37 18.64
CA LEU A 307 -6.12 9.21 18.94
C LEU A 307 -6.93 9.89 17.83
N VAL A 308 -7.75 9.11 17.13
CA VAL A 308 -8.65 9.63 16.11
C VAL A 308 -10.06 9.67 16.71
N PRO A 309 -10.74 10.82 16.72
CA PRO A 309 -12.07 10.94 17.30
C PRO A 309 -13.12 10.19 16.45
N VAL A 310 -14.25 9.83 17.07
CA VAL A 310 -15.37 9.18 16.37
C VAL A 310 -16.01 10.15 15.38
N LYS A 311 -16.28 11.40 15.81
CA LYS A 311 -16.96 12.42 15.02
C LYS A 311 -16.35 13.80 15.26
N ASP A 312 -16.53 14.35 16.45
CA ASP A 312 -16.07 15.70 16.76
C ASP A 312 -14.63 15.66 17.30
N PRO A 313 -13.75 16.61 16.93
CA PRO A 313 -12.38 16.68 17.45
C PRO A 313 -12.37 16.76 18.98
N PHE A 314 -11.32 16.19 19.58
CA PHE A 314 -11.07 16.36 21.02
C PHE A 314 -10.94 17.86 21.37
N THR A 315 -11.66 18.30 22.42
CA THR A 315 -11.55 19.69 22.88
C THR A 315 -10.16 19.98 23.46
N PRO A 316 -9.73 21.24 23.54
CA PRO A 316 -8.47 21.61 24.18
C PRO A 316 -8.36 21.08 25.62
N GLU A 317 -9.46 21.07 26.39
CA GLU A 317 -9.52 20.55 27.75
C GLU A 317 -9.29 19.04 27.80
N GLN A 318 -9.94 18.30 26.88
CA GLN A 318 -9.72 16.84 26.76
C GLN A 318 -8.28 16.53 26.38
N GLN A 319 -7.72 17.24 25.39
CA GLN A 319 -6.31 17.07 24.98
C GLN A 319 -5.36 17.34 26.15
N ALA A 320 -5.59 18.39 26.93
CA ALA A 320 -4.78 18.74 28.11
C ALA A 320 -4.88 17.64 29.20
N LYS A 321 -6.09 17.12 29.46
CA LYS A 321 -6.29 16.00 30.40
C LYS A 321 -5.53 14.76 29.97
N ILE A 322 -5.64 14.37 28.68
CA ILE A 322 -4.96 13.19 28.16
C ILE A 322 -3.44 13.38 28.22
N GLN A 323 -2.93 14.56 27.82
CA GLN A 323 -1.50 14.85 27.86
C GLN A 323 -0.96 14.84 29.31
N ALA A 324 -1.73 15.29 30.29
CA ALA A 324 -1.35 15.24 31.70
C ALA A 324 -1.24 13.81 32.26
N LEU A 325 -2.05 12.87 31.76
CA LEU A 325 -1.96 11.44 32.10
C LEU A 325 -0.72 10.76 31.49
N LEU A 326 -0.25 11.25 30.35
CA LEU A 326 0.80 10.62 29.54
C LEU A 326 1.92 11.65 29.23
N PRO A 327 2.60 12.21 30.27
CA PRO A 327 3.48 13.38 30.10
C PRO A 327 4.71 13.11 29.23
N GLN A 328 5.14 11.85 29.11
CA GLN A 328 6.29 11.45 28.30
C GLN A 328 5.92 10.94 26.90
N THR A 329 4.62 10.76 26.64
CA THR A 329 4.12 10.25 25.37
C THR A 329 3.81 11.42 24.45
N LYS A 330 4.37 11.41 23.22
CA LYS A 330 3.97 12.37 22.18
C LYS A 330 2.59 11.97 21.63
N ILE A 331 1.56 12.79 21.88
CA ILE A 331 0.19 12.51 21.47
C ILE A 331 -0.19 13.34 20.24
N SER A 332 -0.91 12.72 19.32
CA SER A 332 -1.51 13.35 18.15
C SER A 332 -3.02 13.13 18.18
N PHE A 333 -3.77 14.21 18.06
CA PHE A 333 -5.23 14.22 17.98
C PHE A 333 -5.64 14.61 16.56
N LYS A 334 -6.08 13.67 15.74
CA LYS A 334 -6.42 13.95 14.32
C LYS A 334 -7.62 13.14 13.88
#